data_a08d39817b43eaba8a673e9bbf2c39b9
#
_entry.id   a08d39817b43eaba8a673e9bbf2c39b9
#
_cell.length_a   1.000
_cell.length_b   1.000
_cell.length_c   1.000
_cell.angle_alpha   90.00
_cell.angle_beta   90.00
_cell.angle_gamma   90.00
#
_symmetry.space_group_name_H-M   'P 1'
#
loop_
_entity.id
_entity.type
_entity.pdbx_description
1 polymer ?
#
loop_
_entity_poly.entity_id
_entity_poly.type
_entity_poly.pdbx_seq_one_letter_code
_entity_poly.pdbx_strand_id
1 'polypeptide(L)'
;MKIYFGFTVAGDRSSIDTARKIVHQLEEMGHEVLTRHVVSDNAWEADRAISPQDVYRRDMAWLGQCELFIAEVSGSSFGLGFETGYLLGATSKKVVLLYRRDLEQRISLLITGNTHPNCTLVPYANVEEVMRFVTRNI
;
A
#
# COMPACT_ATOMS: atom_id res chain seq x y z
N MET A 1 -3.29 4.07 15.30
CA MET A 1 -4.39 3.87 14.32
C MET A 1 -4.24 2.56 13.57
N LYS A 2 -5.34 2.12 12.94
CA LYS A 2 -5.32 0.95 12.05
C LYS A 2 -4.95 1.38 10.64
N ILE A 3 -3.91 0.78 10.09
CA ILE A 3 -3.39 1.08 8.75
C ILE A 3 -3.55 -0.14 7.84
N TYR A 4 -4.10 0.09 6.66
CA TYR A 4 -4.00 -0.85 5.56
C TYR A 4 -2.75 -0.50 4.75
N PHE A 5 -1.75 -1.38 4.76
CA PHE A 5 -0.57 -1.21 3.93
C PHE A 5 -0.68 -2.05 2.66
N GLY A 6 -0.74 -1.38 1.51
CA GLY A 6 -0.81 -2.03 0.19
C GLY A 6 0.58 -2.28 -0.39
N PHE A 7 0.80 -3.51 -0.85
CA PHE A 7 1.99 -3.88 -1.60
C PHE A 7 1.65 -5.02 -2.57
N THR A 8 2.24 -5.01 -3.75
CA THR A 8 1.97 -6.05 -4.74
C THR A 8 2.39 -7.43 -4.25
N VAL A 9 1.50 -8.42 -4.39
CA VAL A 9 1.77 -9.82 -4.08
C VAL A 9 2.23 -10.58 -5.33
N ALA A 10 1.60 -10.30 -6.48
CA ALA A 10 1.83 -11.01 -7.74
C ALA A 10 2.69 -10.25 -8.75
N GLY A 11 2.91 -8.94 -8.54
CA GLY A 11 3.65 -8.09 -9.47
C GLY A 11 5.15 -8.03 -9.18
N ASP A 12 5.79 -6.95 -9.62
CA ASP A 12 7.20 -6.68 -9.34
C ASP A 12 7.39 -6.31 -7.87
N ARG A 13 8.06 -7.18 -7.13
CA ARG A 13 8.35 -7.01 -5.69
C ARG A 13 9.76 -6.46 -5.42
N SER A 14 10.39 -5.81 -6.38
CA SER A 14 11.76 -5.27 -6.22
C SER A 14 11.89 -4.24 -5.09
N SER A 15 10.78 -3.62 -4.66
CA SER A 15 10.73 -2.68 -3.53
C SER A 15 10.40 -3.34 -2.18
N ILE A 16 10.45 -4.68 -2.08
CA ILE A 16 10.04 -5.42 -0.87
C ILE A 16 10.80 -5.00 0.39
N ASP A 17 12.10 -4.74 0.29
CA ASP A 17 12.89 -4.34 1.45
C ASP A 17 12.48 -2.95 1.97
N THR A 18 12.15 -2.03 1.06
CA THR A 18 11.59 -0.73 1.43
C THR A 18 10.22 -0.88 2.07
N ALA A 19 9.34 -1.71 1.49
CA ALA A 19 8.02 -2.00 2.04
C ALA A 19 8.09 -2.59 3.46
N ARG A 20 9.02 -3.52 3.71
CA ARG A 20 9.27 -4.08 5.05
C ARG A 20 9.69 -3.03 6.06
N LYS A 21 10.60 -2.13 5.68
CA LYS A 21 11.05 -1.03 6.55
C LYS A 21 9.90 -0.08 6.88
N ILE A 22 9.05 0.24 5.91
CA ILE A 22 7.87 1.09 6.14
C ILE A 22 6.92 0.42 7.13
N VAL A 23 6.57 -0.86 6.92
CA VAL A 23 5.69 -1.59 7.84
C VAL A 23 6.27 -1.63 9.25
N HIS A 24 7.56 -1.95 9.39
CA HIS A 24 8.24 -1.98 10.68
C HIS A 24 8.19 -0.61 11.38
N GLN A 25 8.49 0.47 10.65
CA GLN A 25 8.42 1.83 11.19
C GLN A 25 7.02 2.21 11.67
N LEU A 26 5.99 1.85 10.91
CA LEU A 26 4.60 2.11 11.31
C LEU A 26 4.25 1.37 12.60
N GLU A 27 4.69 0.11 12.75
CA GLU A 27 4.52 -0.68 13.97
C GLU A 27 5.29 -0.09 15.17
N GLU A 28 6.54 0.36 14.96
CA GLU A 28 7.34 1.05 16.00
C GLU A 28 6.71 2.38 16.46
N MET A 29 5.99 3.07 15.57
CA MET A 29 5.22 4.26 15.90
C MET A 29 3.91 3.96 16.64
N GLY A 30 3.60 2.69 16.92
CA GLY A 30 2.42 2.25 17.65
C GLY A 30 1.16 2.08 16.77
N HIS A 31 1.30 1.98 15.46
CA HIS A 31 0.19 1.68 14.56
C HIS A 31 -0.03 0.17 14.40
N GLU A 32 -1.27 -0.24 14.16
CA GLU A 32 -1.63 -1.60 13.81
C GLU A 32 -1.69 -1.72 12.29
N VAL A 33 -0.78 -2.50 11.69
CA VAL A 33 -0.78 -2.77 10.25
C VAL A 33 -1.59 -4.03 9.96
N LEU A 34 -2.82 -3.85 9.46
CA LEU A 34 -3.79 -4.94 9.23
C LEU A 34 -3.31 -5.97 8.21
N THR A 35 -2.56 -5.52 7.22
CA THR A 35 -2.10 -6.30 6.06
C THR A 35 -0.63 -6.68 6.15
N ARG A 36 -0.07 -6.83 7.34
CA ARG A 36 1.35 -7.11 7.56
C ARG A 36 1.90 -8.28 6.72
N HIS A 37 1.05 -9.26 6.41
CA HIS A 37 1.42 -10.45 5.63
C HIS A 37 1.88 -10.13 4.20
N VAL A 38 1.45 -9.00 3.60
CA VAL A 38 1.82 -8.66 2.21
C VAL A 38 3.32 -8.44 2.01
N VAL A 39 4.06 -8.14 3.08
CA VAL A 39 5.52 -7.99 3.06
C VAL A 39 6.28 -9.26 3.44
N SER A 40 5.58 -10.37 3.67
CA SER A 40 6.18 -11.68 3.94
C SER A 40 6.70 -12.33 2.65
N ASP A 41 7.70 -13.20 2.77
CA ASP A 41 8.24 -13.94 1.62
C ASP A 41 7.22 -14.92 1.02
N ASN A 42 6.30 -15.43 1.84
CA ASN A 42 5.25 -16.37 1.46
C ASN A 42 3.88 -15.71 1.24
N ALA A 43 3.82 -14.40 0.96
CA ALA A 43 2.56 -13.69 0.77
C ALA A 43 1.70 -14.30 -0.35
N TRP A 44 2.33 -14.69 -1.46
CA TRP A 44 1.66 -15.34 -2.58
C TRP A 44 1.02 -16.67 -2.20
N GLU A 45 1.78 -17.54 -1.53
CA GLU A 45 1.32 -18.86 -1.09
C GLU A 45 0.22 -18.72 -0.04
N ALA A 46 0.35 -17.77 0.88
CA ALA A 46 -0.62 -17.52 1.94
C ALA A 46 -1.98 -17.09 1.37
N ASP A 47 -2.01 -16.19 0.39
CA ASP A 47 -3.26 -15.79 -0.26
C ASP A 47 -3.88 -16.91 -1.10
N ARG A 48 -3.04 -17.76 -1.70
CA ARG A 48 -3.50 -18.90 -2.49
C ARG A 48 -3.93 -20.11 -1.66
N ALA A 49 -3.64 -20.12 -0.38
CA ALA A 49 -4.06 -21.17 0.55
C ALA A 49 -5.54 -21.07 0.94
N ILE A 50 -6.19 -19.95 0.67
CA ILE A 50 -7.62 -19.70 0.93
C ILE A 50 -8.37 -19.39 -0.37
N SER A 51 -9.71 -19.41 -0.32
CA SER A 51 -10.50 -19.14 -1.52
C SER A 51 -10.37 -17.68 -1.98
N PRO A 52 -10.52 -17.39 -3.29
CA PRO A 52 -10.56 -16.00 -3.77
C PRO A 52 -11.63 -15.15 -3.08
N GLN A 53 -12.78 -15.76 -2.76
CA GLN A 53 -13.88 -15.09 -2.05
C GLN A 53 -13.49 -14.72 -0.62
N ASP A 54 -12.70 -15.56 0.07
CA ASP A 54 -12.24 -15.29 1.42
C ASP A 54 -11.15 -14.20 1.43
N VAL A 55 -10.25 -14.19 0.45
CA VAL A 55 -9.31 -13.06 0.24
C VAL A 55 -10.09 -11.75 0.07
N TYR A 56 -11.06 -11.73 -0.84
CA TYR A 56 -11.89 -10.55 -1.09
C TYR A 56 -12.60 -10.07 0.18
N ARG A 57 -13.28 -10.98 0.91
CA ARG A 57 -14.00 -10.61 2.15
C ARG A 57 -13.06 -10.07 3.22
N ARG A 58 -11.89 -10.71 3.40
CA ARG A 58 -10.87 -10.29 4.36
C ARG A 58 -10.37 -8.89 4.04
N ASP A 59 -9.96 -8.65 2.79
CA ASP A 59 -9.36 -7.39 2.40
C ASP A 59 -10.38 -6.26 2.41
N MET A 60 -11.62 -6.50 1.96
CA MET A 60 -12.71 -5.53 2.06
C MET A 60 -13.06 -5.19 3.53
N ALA A 61 -13.02 -6.18 4.43
CA ALA A 61 -13.22 -5.94 5.86
C ALA A 61 -12.10 -5.05 6.44
N TRP A 62 -10.85 -5.29 6.08
CA TRP A 62 -9.71 -4.46 6.51
C TRP A 62 -9.75 -3.06 5.91
N LEU A 63 -10.12 -2.91 4.63
CA LEU A 63 -10.34 -1.60 4.01
C LEU A 63 -11.47 -0.82 4.74
N GLY A 64 -12.51 -1.53 5.19
CA GLY A 64 -13.56 -0.94 6.03
C GLY A 64 -13.05 -0.46 7.39
N GLN A 65 -12.16 -1.21 8.02
CA GLN A 65 -11.65 -0.94 9.37
C GLN A 65 -10.50 0.07 9.41
N CYS A 66 -9.69 0.18 8.35
CA CYS A 66 -8.52 1.06 8.36
C CYS A 66 -8.93 2.53 8.50
N GLU A 67 -8.09 3.29 9.17
CA GLU A 67 -8.20 4.75 9.29
C GLU A 67 -7.36 5.45 8.21
N LEU A 68 -6.32 4.77 7.73
CA LEU A 68 -5.42 5.26 6.69
C LEU A 68 -5.03 4.10 5.77
N PHE A 69 -5.00 4.37 4.48
CA PHE A 69 -4.43 3.49 3.46
C PHE A 69 -3.09 4.06 2.99
N ILE A 70 -2.05 3.26 3.09
CA ILE A 70 -0.72 3.56 2.54
C ILE A 70 -0.33 2.42 1.62
N ALA A 71 0.13 2.72 0.41
CA ALA A 71 0.59 1.67 -0.51
C ALA A 71 1.92 2.05 -1.16
N GLU A 72 2.82 1.07 -1.28
CA GLU A 72 3.99 1.16 -2.16
C GLU A 72 3.60 0.57 -3.52
N VAL A 73 3.48 1.45 -4.53
CA VAL A 73 2.85 1.12 -5.81
C VAL A 73 3.84 1.00 -6.98
N SER A 74 5.15 1.01 -6.72
CA SER A 74 6.17 0.88 -7.76
C SER A 74 6.04 -0.42 -8.57
N GLY A 75 5.58 -1.48 -7.94
CA GLY A 75 5.46 -2.81 -8.55
C GLY A 75 4.21 -3.01 -9.39
N SER A 76 3.32 -2.07 -9.44
CA SER A 76 2.05 -2.10 -10.18
C SER A 76 1.18 -3.35 -9.90
N SER A 77 -0.11 -3.19 -9.64
CA SER A 77 -1.01 -4.31 -9.32
C SER A 77 -2.46 -3.92 -9.58
N PHE A 78 -3.23 -4.82 -10.19
CA PHE A 78 -4.68 -4.66 -10.31
C PHE A 78 -5.36 -4.56 -8.93
N GLY A 79 -4.90 -5.35 -7.96
CA GLY A 79 -5.42 -5.31 -6.58
C GLY A 79 -5.24 -3.94 -5.94
N LEU A 80 -4.04 -3.38 -6.00
CA LEU A 80 -3.76 -2.03 -5.48
C LEU A 80 -4.59 -0.95 -6.19
N GLY A 81 -4.77 -1.06 -7.51
CA GLY A 81 -5.62 -0.16 -8.27
C GLY A 81 -7.10 -0.25 -7.85
N PHE A 82 -7.60 -1.47 -7.64
CA PHE A 82 -8.96 -1.72 -7.14
C PHE A 82 -9.16 -1.11 -5.74
N GLU A 83 -8.27 -1.40 -4.79
CA GLU A 83 -8.32 -0.90 -3.42
C GLU A 83 -8.28 0.62 -3.35
N THR A 84 -7.32 1.22 -4.08
CA THR A 84 -7.18 2.68 -4.20
C THR A 84 -8.45 3.33 -4.76
N GLY A 85 -8.95 2.81 -5.89
CA GLY A 85 -10.15 3.33 -6.54
C GLY A 85 -11.39 3.17 -5.67
N TYR A 86 -11.55 2.04 -5.00
CA TYR A 86 -12.66 1.81 -4.06
C TYR A 86 -12.63 2.82 -2.90
N LEU A 87 -11.48 3.01 -2.27
CA LEU A 87 -11.38 3.93 -1.13
C LEU A 87 -11.65 5.37 -1.52
N LEU A 88 -11.09 5.84 -2.64
CA LEU A 88 -11.29 7.21 -3.11
C LEU A 88 -12.71 7.46 -3.62
N GLY A 89 -13.35 6.45 -4.23
CA GLY A 89 -14.69 6.60 -4.80
C GLY A 89 -15.82 6.36 -3.82
N ALA A 90 -15.61 5.52 -2.80
CA ALA A 90 -16.68 5.06 -1.89
C ALA A 90 -16.51 5.55 -0.44
N THR A 91 -15.40 6.19 -0.09
CA THR A 91 -15.13 6.62 1.29
C THR A 91 -14.49 8.00 1.33
N SER A 92 -14.36 8.56 2.55
CA SER A 92 -13.61 9.80 2.80
C SER A 92 -12.20 9.54 3.36
N LYS A 93 -11.74 8.30 3.32
CA LYS A 93 -10.44 7.91 3.91
C LYS A 93 -9.27 8.52 3.14
N LYS A 94 -8.20 8.79 3.87
CA LYS A 94 -6.95 9.25 3.26
C LYS A 94 -6.20 8.08 2.63
N VAL A 95 -5.64 8.35 1.46
CA VAL A 95 -4.84 7.41 0.67
C VAL A 95 -3.48 8.04 0.43
N VAL A 96 -2.42 7.32 0.75
CA VAL A 96 -1.03 7.72 0.49
C VAL A 96 -0.39 6.69 -0.44
N LEU A 97 0.05 7.12 -1.60
CA LEU A 97 0.68 6.26 -2.60
C LEU A 97 2.16 6.63 -2.71
N LEU A 98 3.01 5.70 -2.32
CA LEU A 98 4.46 5.81 -2.34
C LEU A 98 5.00 5.13 -3.60
N TYR A 99 5.91 5.75 -4.30
CA TYR A 99 6.54 5.09 -5.45
C TYR A 99 7.95 5.60 -5.72
N ARG A 100 8.78 4.72 -6.25
CA ARG A 100 10.13 5.04 -6.68
C ARG A 100 10.12 5.90 -7.93
N ARG A 101 10.84 7.03 -7.91
CA ARG A 101 10.96 7.94 -9.08
C ARG A 101 11.55 7.26 -10.31
N ASP A 102 12.50 6.36 -10.13
CA ASP A 102 13.14 5.63 -11.23
C ASP A 102 12.21 4.62 -11.93
N LEU A 103 11.07 4.27 -11.31
CA LEU A 103 10.06 3.38 -11.87
C LEU A 103 8.77 4.10 -12.29
N GLU A 104 8.68 5.42 -12.13
CA GLU A 104 7.48 6.22 -12.39
C GLU A 104 6.86 5.94 -13.76
N GLN A 105 7.67 5.80 -14.80
CA GLN A 105 7.19 5.55 -16.16
C GLN A 105 6.55 4.17 -16.36
N ARG A 106 6.70 3.26 -15.41
CA ARG A 106 6.06 1.92 -15.42
C ARG A 106 4.73 1.92 -14.66
N ILE A 107 4.43 2.99 -13.93
CA ILE A 107 3.23 3.08 -13.10
C ILE A 107 2.09 3.64 -13.97
N SER A 108 0.88 3.13 -13.75
CA SER A 108 -0.31 3.65 -14.43
C SER A 108 -0.43 5.16 -14.28
N LEU A 109 -0.71 5.86 -15.36
CA LEU A 109 -0.96 7.30 -15.36
C LEU A 109 -2.19 7.69 -14.53
N LEU A 110 -3.14 6.78 -14.30
CA LEU A 110 -4.25 6.97 -13.35
C LEU A 110 -3.78 7.04 -11.90
N ILE A 111 -2.61 6.47 -11.59
CA ILE A 111 -1.98 6.56 -10.27
C ILE A 111 -1.13 7.81 -10.17
N THR A 112 -0.15 7.98 -11.06
CA THR A 112 0.79 9.12 -11.00
C THR A 112 0.13 10.47 -11.31
N GLY A 113 -0.97 10.48 -12.07
CA GLY A 113 -1.78 11.67 -12.36
C GLY A 113 -2.98 11.87 -11.43
N ASN A 114 -3.06 11.13 -10.31
CA ASN A 114 -4.22 11.20 -9.41
C ASN A 114 -4.26 12.55 -8.69
N THR A 115 -5.35 13.30 -8.88
CA THR A 115 -5.58 14.63 -8.26
C THR A 115 -6.71 14.61 -7.23
N HIS A 116 -7.14 13.43 -6.79
CA HIS A 116 -8.21 13.33 -5.79
C HIS A 116 -7.79 13.98 -4.46
N PRO A 117 -8.64 14.82 -3.80
CA PRO A 117 -8.26 15.58 -2.61
C PRO A 117 -7.85 14.70 -1.41
N ASN A 118 -8.29 13.45 -1.36
CA ASN A 118 -7.91 12.49 -0.33
C ASN A 118 -6.71 11.61 -0.73
N CYS A 119 -6.10 11.82 -1.90
CA CYS A 119 -4.94 11.08 -2.37
C CYS A 119 -3.67 11.94 -2.27
N THR A 120 -2.65 11.41 -1.59
CA THR A 120 -1.33 12.03 -1.54
C THR A 120 -0.35 11.14 -2.30
N LEU A 121 0.31 11.70 -3.31
CA LEU A 121 1.36 11.01 -4.06
C LEU A 121 2.72 11.40 -3.50
N VAL A 122 3.56 10.40 -3.23
CA VAL A 122 4.88 10.57 -2.63
C VAL A 122 5.94 9.84 -3.46
N PRO A 123 6.46 10.49 -4.51
CA PRO A 123 7.61 9.96 -5.22
C PRO A 123 8.86 10.04 -4.34
N TYR A 124 9.63 8.95 -4.25
CA TYR A 124 10.86 8.91 -3.47
C TYR A 124 12.05 8.41 -4.30
N ALA A 125 13.24 8.93 -4.01
CA ALA A 125 14.47 8.55 -4.69
C ALA A 125 15.20 7.40 -3.97
N ASN A 126 15.08 7.34 -2.64
CA ASN A 126 15.77 6.35 -1.81
C ASN A 126 14.96 6.06 -0.53
N VAL A 127 15.41 5.06 0.18
CA VAL A 127 14.73 4.57 1.40
C VAL A 127 14.70 5.63 2.51
N GLU A 128 15.75 6.42 2.65
CA GLU A 128 15.84 7.46 3.69
C GLU A 128 14.79 8.56 3.46
N GLU A 129 14.50 8.88 2.22
CA GLU A 129 13.49 9.88 1.85
C GLU A 129 12.09 9.41 2.23
N VAL A 130 11.71 8.18 1.87
CA VAL A 130 10.39 7.65 2.19
C VAL A 130 10.23 7.42 3.70
N MET A 131 11.27 6.98 4.39
CA MET A 131 11.23 6.79 5.84
C MET A 131 11.03 8.11 6.59
N ARG A 132 11.70 9.19 6.14
CA ARG A 132 11.45 10.54 6.70
C ARG A 132 10.01 11.00 6.48
N PHE A 133 9.46 10.71 5.30
CA PHE A 133 8.06 11.04 5.02
C PHE A 133 7.13 10.32 6.00
N VAL A 134 7.28 9.01 6.14
CA VAL A 134 6.46 8.20 7.06
C VAL A 134 6.55 8.74 8.48
N THR A 135 7.76 8.93 9.01
CA THR A 135 7.97 9.42 10.39
C THR A 135 7.36 10.79 10.66
N ARG A 136 7.29 11.67 9.65
CA ARG A 136 6.83 13.06 9.83
C ARG A 136 5.35 13.28 9.55
N ASN A 137 4.73 12.40 8.78
CA ASN A 137 3.39 12.67 8.24
C ASN A 137 2.34 11.62 8.63
N ILE A 138 2.77 10.51 9.19
CA ILE A 138 1.92 9.44 9.66
C ILE A 138 1.97 9.36 11.19
#